data_a773613847e993ae63340592b871fe11
#
_entry.id   a773613847e993ae63340592b871fe11
#
_cell.length_a   1.000
_cell.length_b   1.000
_cell.length_c   1.000
_cell.angle_alpha   90.00
_cell.angle_beta   90.00
_cell.angle_gamma   90.00
#
_symmetry.space_group_name_H-M   'P 1'
#
loop_
_entity.id
_entity.type
_entity.pdbx_description
1 polymer ?
#
loop_
_entity_poly.entity_id
_entity_poly.type
_entity_poly.pdbx_seq_one_letter_code
_entity_poly.pdbx_strand_id
1 'polypeptide(L)'
;MSIIDPQLLPRTAVVNDAGVLSIGGVTVAAMAEQFGTPLYVYDEEHLRNQCREAVSAFGKDRVIYATKAFLCGAMARLAHEEGLLLDVATGGELFAALHAGVPGERCVFHGNNKSVEELRTAITARVQHIVVDSFDELDRIETLHAEGLPAPRVQLRITPGVHVDTHDYVATGQDDSKFGFNLNNGDAMRAIQRAQASTAVELVGIHCHIGSNVLSVANFADACAVMVELFLSVDLPELTLGGGLGVAYTNGETAPSMSEWADVLKRATSAIPSEKKVFVEPGRSI
;
A
#
# COMPACT_ATOMS: atom_id res chain seq x y z
N MET A 1 -14.89 34.38 -4.07
CA MET A 1 -14.35 33.23 -4.78
C MET A 1 -13.27 32.60 -3.88
N SER A 2 -13.36 31.33 -3.55
CA SER A 2 -12.29 30.63 -2.84
C SER A 2 -11.03 30.65 -3.71
N ILE A 3 -9.89 31.06 -3.16
CA ILE A 3 -8.58 31.05 -3.84
C ILE A 3 -8.08 29.61 -4.03
N ILE A 4 -8.57 28.68 -3.21
CA ILE A 4 -8.22 27.26 -3.21
C ILE A 4 -9.43 26.48 -3.69
N ASP A 5 -9.19 25.56 -4.62
CA ASP A 5 -10.21 24.62 -5.09
C ASP A 5 -10.69 23.76 -3.90
N PRO A 6 -12.01 23.64 -3.68
CA PRO A 6 -12.56 22.82 -2.59
C PRO A 6 -12.07 21.38 -2.58
N GLN A 7 -11.76 20.80 -3.73
CA GLN A 7 -11.20 19.43 -3.83
C GLN A 7 -9.82 19.28 -3.20
N LEU A 8 -9.07 20.37 -3.00
CA LEU A 8 -7.75 20.39 -2.36
C LEU A 8 -7.83 20.57 -0.85
N LEU A 9 -9.03 20.75 -0.32
CA LEU A 9 -9.27 20.94 1.11
C LEU A 9 -9.90 19.68 1.72
N PRO A 10 -9.65 19.40 3.01
CA PRO A 10 -10.35 18.32 3.69
C PRO A 10 -11.87 18.57 3.71
N ARG A 11 -12.66 17.50 3.79
CA ARG A 11 -14.13 17.57 3.70
C ARG A 11 -14.79 18.40 4.78
N THR A 12 -14.15 18.58 5.94
CA THR A 12 -14.65 19.41 7.03
C THR A 12 -14.26 20.88 6.90
N ALA A 13 -13.51 21.21 5.83
CA ALA A 13 -13.11 22.60 5.59
C ALA A 13 -14.31 23.48 5.25
N VAL A 14 -14.47 24.58 5.97
CA VAL A 14 -15.54 25.56 5.75
C VAL A 14 -14.94 26.96 5.77
N VAL A 15 -15.29 27.76 4.76
CA VAL A 15 -15.01 29.19 4.74
C VAL A 15 -16.30 29.92 5.07
N ASN A 16 -16.34 30.68 6.16
CA ASN A 16 -17.51 31.41 6.59
C ASN A 16 -17.70 32.73 5.79
N ASP A 17 -18.78 33.46 6.05
CA ASP A 17 -19.13 34.72 5.36
C ASP A 17 -18.06 35.82 5.55
N ALA A 18 -17.28 35.76 6.60
CA ALA A 18 -16.15 36.67 6.86
C ALA A 18 -14.84 36.24 6.17
N GLY A 19 -14.86 35.15 5.38
CA GLY A 19 -13.67 34.61 4.70
C GLY A 19 -12.71 33.81 5.60
N VAL A 20 -13.15 33.40 6.79
CA VAL A 20 -12.32 32.64 7.74
C VAL A 20 -12.44 31.15 7.45
N LEU A 21 -11.30 30.49 7.19
CA LEU A 21 -11.21 29.05 7.00
C LEU A 21 -11.20 28.33 8.36
N SER A 22 -12.02 27.29 8.47
CA SER A 22 -12.01 26.31 9.58
C SER A 22 -11.83 24.91 9.03
N ILE A 23 -11.15 24.04 9.78
CA ILE A 23 -10.97 22.61 9.49
C ILE A 23 -11.34 21.85 10.77
N GLY A 24 -12.20 20.83 10.67
CA GLY A 24 -12.68 20.10 11.85
C GLY A 24 -13.37 21.00 12.89
N GLY A 25 -13.99 22.11 12.46
CA GLY A 25 -14.64 23.09 13.34
C GLY A 25 -13.69 24.08 14.03
N VAL A 26 -12.35 24.00 13.82
CA VAL A 26 -11.37 24.92 14.40
C VAL A 26 -10.84 25.86 13.34
N THR A 27 -10.78 27.17 13.63
CA THR A 27 -10.23 28.15 12.69
C THR A 27 -8.72 27.99 12.51
N VAL A 28 -8.22 28.20 11.30
CA VAL A 28 -6.76 28.13 11.04
C VAL A 28 -5.99 29.17 11.84
N ALA A 29 -6.60 30.32 12.16
CA ALA A 29 -6.01 31.35 13.01
C ALA A 29 -5.81 30.85 14.45
N ALA A 30 -6.82 30.19 15.05
CA ALA A 30 -6.73 29.62 16.38
C ALA A 30 -5.66 28.49 16.45
N MET A 31 -5.58 27.66 15.41
CA MET A 31 -4.51 26.64 15.33
C MET A 31 -3.13 27.28 15.27
N ALA A 32 -2.94 28.33 14.45
CA ALA A 32 -1.68 29.04 14.36
C ALA A 32 -1.28 29.75 15.64
N GLU A 33 -2.25 30.32 16.37
CA GLU A 33 -2.03 30.95 17.69
C GLU A 33 -1.59 29.90 18.72
N GLN A 34 -2.22 28.72 18.73
CA GLN A 34 -1.96 27.70 19.72
C GLN A 34 -0.65 26.92 19.44
N PHE A 35 -0.35 26.61 18.19
CA PHE A 35 0.75 25.69 17.81
C PHE A 35 1.89 26.38 17.05
N GLY A 36 1.72 27.62 16.62
CA GLY A 36 2.67 28.33 15.79
C GLY A 36 2.57 27.97 14.30
N THR A 37 3.46 28.57 13.51
CA THR A 37 3.61 28.32 12.07
C THR A 37 5.08 28.14 11.71
N PRO A 38 5.45 27.35 10.68
CA PRO A 38 4.58 26.55 9.81
C PRO A 38 3.92 25.38 10.53
N LEU A 39 2.70 24.99 10.12
CA LEU A 39 1.90 23.95 10.75
C LEU A 39 1.27 23.04 9.72
N TYR A 40 1.46 21.72 9.86
CA TYR A 40 0.68 20.71 9.15
C TYR A 40 -0.57 20.37 9.97
N VAL A 41 -1.73 20.39 9.30
CA VAL A 41 -3.03 20.08 9.91
C VAL A 41 -3.60 18.82 9.29
N TYR A 42 -3.84 17.81 10.10
CA TYR A 42 -4.53 16.58 9.69
C TYR A 42 -5.96 16.59 10.22
N ASP A 43 -6.91 16.38 9.32
CA ASP A 43 -8.33 16.28 9.64
C ASP A 43 -8.69 14.82 9.90
N GLU A 44 -8.88 14.46 11.16
CA GLU A 44 -9.17 13.08 11.56
C GLU A 44 -10.45 12.54 10.89
N GLU A 45 -11.50 13.36 10.81
CA GLU A 45 -12.77 12.93 10.18
C GLU A 45 -12.58 12.65 8.69
N HIS A 46 -11.82 13.49 7.99
CA HIS A 46 -11.48 13.26 6.59
C HIS A 46 -10.68 11.96 6.42
N LEU A 47 -9.63 11.74 7.20
CA LEU A 47 -8.82 10.52 7.16
C LEU A 47 -9.66 9.26 7.42
N ARG A 48 -10.53 9.28 8.44
CA ARG A 48 -11.44 8.17 8.73
C ARG A 48 -12.39 7.89 7.58
N ASN A 49 -12.93 8.93 6.96
CA ASN A 49 -13.83 8.80 5.81
C ASN A 49 -13.10 8.18 4.60
N GLN A 50 -11.85 8.60 4.31
CA GLN A 50 -11.05 7.99 3.25
C GLN A 50 -10.79 6.49 3.51
N CYS A 51 -10.44 6.12 4.75
CA CYS A 51 -10.29 4.72 5.15
C CYS A 51 -11.60 3.93 4.92
N ARG A 52 -12.73 4.46 5.36
CA ARG A 52 -14.06 3.82 5.21
C ARG A 52 -14.48 3.68 3.76
N GLU A 53 -14.18 4.68 2.92
CA GLU A 53 -14.43 4.59 1.48
C GLU A 53 -13.62 3.47 0.84
N ALA A 54 -12.33 3.35 1.18
CA ALA A 54 -11.49 2.26 0.69
C ALA A 54 -12.02 0.90 1.14
N VAL A 55 -12.36 0.74 2.42
CA VAL A 55 -12.96 -0.51 2.96
C VAL A 55 -14.30 -0.82 2.31
N SER A 56 -15.16 0.18 2.08
CA SER A 56 -16.43 0.01 1.38
C SER A 56 -16.24 -0.43 -0.07
N ALA A 57 -15.23 0.13 -0.74
CA ALA A 57 -14.94 -0.16 -2.14
C ALA A 57 -14.34 -1.55 -2.35
N PHE A 58 -13.41 -2.01 -1.50
CA PHE A 58 -12.65 -3.24 -1.69
C PHE A 58 -13.02 -4.37 -0.72
N GLY A 59 -13.70 -4.07 0.35
CA GLY A 59 -14.08 -5.01 1.40
C GLY A 59 -13.15 -4.97 2.61
N LYS A 60 -13.70 -5.44 3.73
CA LYS A 60 -12.96 -5.55 4.99
C LYS A 60 -11.76 -6.49 4.82
N ASP A 61 -10.63 -6.13 5.43
CA ASP A 61 -9.38 -6.89 5.41
C ASP A 61 -8.79 -7.10 4.00
N ARG A 62 -9.11 -6.18 3.05
CA ARG A 62 -8.58 -6.17 1.68
C ARG A 62 -7.76 -4.92 1.37
N VAL A 63 -7.78 -3.93 2.25
CA VAL A 63 -7.09 -2.66 2.09
C VAL A 63 -5.91 -2.60 3.03
N ILE A 64 -4.73 -2.34 2.49
CA ILE A 64 -3.47 -2.19 3.22
C ILE A 64 -3.06 -0.71 3.10
N TYR A 65 -3.01 0.01 4.19
CA TYR A 65 -2.57 1.41 4.16
C TYR A 65 -1.05 1.49 3.98
N ALA A 66 -0.59 2.13 2.91
CA ALA A 66 0.83 2.33 2.64
C ALA A 66 1.38 3.44 3.54
N THR A 67 1.98 3.07 4.67
CA THR A 67 2.40 3.97 5.76
C THR A 67 3.48 4.98 5.36
N LYS A 68 4.22 4.71 4.28
CA LYS A 68 5.16 5.67 3.68
C LYS A 68 4.52 7.01 3.29
N ALA A 69 3.20 7.06 3.10
CA ALA A 69 2.47 8.30 2.84
C ALA A 69 2.47 9.22 4.06
N PHE A 70 2.17 8.68 5.23
CA PHE A 70 2.27 9.35 6.52
C PHE A 70 2.14 8.32 7.65
N LEU A 71 3.10 8.29 8.58
CA LEU A 71 3.04 7.42 9.75
C LEU A 71 3.40 8.15 11.03
N CYS A 72 2.48 8.09 11.97
CA CYS A 72 2.72 8.33 13.40
C CYS A 72 1.81 7.38 14.20
N GLY A 73 2.00 7.28 15.51
CA GLY A 73 1.20 6.37 16.34
C GLY A 73 -0.31 6.63 16.25
N ALA A 74 -0.74 7.89 16.08
CA ALA A 74 -2.16 8.23 15.90
C ALA A 74 -2.70 7.70 14.58
N MET A 75 -1.96 7.90 13.46
CA MET A 75 -2.37 7.42 12.14
C MET A 75 -2.40 5.89 12.06
N ALA A 76 -1.40 5.21 12.66
CA ALA A 76 -1.38 3.75 12.73
C ALA A 76 -2.64 3.20 13.42
N ARG A 77 -3.00 3.76 14.60
CA ARG A 77 -4.23 3.38 15.30
C ARG A 77 -5.48 3.66 14.47
N LEU A 78 -5.58 4.87 13.91
CA LEU A 78 -6.73 5.28 13.09
C LEU A 78 -6.96 4.29 11.94
N ALA A 79 -5.95 4.01 11.13
CA ALA A 79 -6.06 3.09 10.02
C ALA A 79 -6.46 1.67 10.47
N HIS A 80 -5.89 1.19 11.58
CA HIS A 80 -6.23 -0.10 12.16
C HIS A 80 -7.69 -0.14 12.68
N GLU A 81 -8.14 0.90 13.39
CA GLU A 81 -9.51 1.03 13.90
C GLU A 81 -10.55 1.05 12.77
N GLU A 82 -10.23 1.68 11.63
CA GLU A 82 -11.09 1.69 10.45
C GLU A 82 -10.99 0.40 9.60
N GLY A 83 -10.24 -0.61 10.09
CA GLY A 83 -10.20 -1.95 9.52
C GLY A 83 -9.14 -2.19 8.46
N LEU A 84 -8.19 -1.25 8.26
CA LEU A 84 -7.09 -1.41 7.32
C LEU A 84 -5.97 -2.27 7.93
N LEU A 85 -5.24 -2.96 7.05
CA LEU A 85 -3.91 -3.48 7.32
C LEU A 85 -2.89 -2.34 7.12
N LEU A 86 -1.67 -2.49 7.61
CA LEU A 86 -0.61 -1.50 7.44
C LEU A 86 0.55 -2.10 6.63
N ASP A 87 0.93 -1.46 5.52
CA ASP A 87 2.20 -1.69 4.83
C ASP A 87 3.30 -0.94 5.60
N VAL A 88 4.31 -1.65 6.05
CA VAL A 88 5.50 -1.11 6.71
C VAL A 88 6.74 -1.56 5.94
N ALA A 89 7.62 -0.62 5.56
CA ALA A 89 8.76 -0.88 4.68
C ALA A 89 10.12 -0.83 5.40
N THR A 90 10.11 -0.54 6.69
CA THR A 90 11.32 -0.47 7.54
C THR A 90 11.03 -1.01 8.94
N GLY A 91 12.10 -1.41 9.65
CA GLY A 91 11.98 -1.81 11.06
C GLY A 91 11.46 -0.67 11.95
N GLY A 92 11.75 0.59 11.61
CA GLY A 92 11.23 1.77 12.31
C GLY A 92 9.73 1.94 12.15
N GLU A 93 9.19 1.72 10.95
CA GLU A 93 7.74 1.76 10.69
C GLU A 93 7.03 0.59 11.38
N LEU A 94 7.60 -0.62 11.32
CA LEU A 94 7.07 -1.77 12.06
C LEU A 94 7.05 -1.50 13.57
N PHE A 95 8.14 -0.96 14.11
CA PHE A 95 8.19 -0.57 15.51
C PHE A 95 7.11 0.46 15.86
N ALA A 96 6.92 1.49 15.06
CA ALA A 96 5.90 2.52 15.28
C ALA A 96 4.48 1.94 15.25
N ALA A 97 4.19 1.03 14.33
CA ALA A 97 2.90 0.35 14.26
C ALA A 97 2.63 -0.53 15.48
N LEU A 98 3.60 -1.38 15.87
CA LEU A 98 3.49 -2.25 17.04
C LEU A 98 3.37 -1.44 18.35
N HIS A 99 4.15 -0.37 18.48
CA HIS A 99 4.10 0.53 19.65
C HIS A 99 2.78 1.31 19.73
N ALA A 100 2.14 1.56 18.60
CA ALA A 100 0.79 2.14 18.56
C ALA A 100 -0.32 1.15 18.96
N GLY A 101 0.01 -0.13 19.18
CA GLY A 101 -0.93 -1.18 19.55
C GLY A 101 -1.53 -1.94 18.37
N VAL A 102 -0.99 -1.75 17.15
CA VAL A 102 -1.40 -2.53 15.98
C VAL A 102 -0.77 -3.92 16.08
N PRO A 103 -1.53 -5.03 16.04
CA PRO A 103 -0.98 -6.38 16.08
C PRO A 103 -0.09 -6.66 14.85
N GLY A 104 0.96 -7.48 15.02
CA GLY A 104 1.84 -7.86 13.92
C GLY A 104 1.07 -8.48 12.74
N GLU A 105 0.07 -9.28 13.02
CA GLU A 105 -0.81 -9.92 12.02
C GLU A 105 -1.63 -8.90 11.19
N ARG A 106 -1.61 -7.63 11.57
CA ARG A 106 -2.21 -6.51 10.82
C ARG A 106 -1.18 -5.73 10.02
N CYS A 107 0.10 -6.11 10.07
CA CYS A 107 1.19 -5.49 9.32
C CYS A 107 1.64 -6.38 8.16
N VAL A 108 1.91 -5.76 7.02
CA VAL A 108 2.55 -6.36 5.83
C VAL A 108 3.92 -5.73 5.69
N PHE A 109 4.98 -6.55 5.62
CA PHE A 109 6.34 -6.02 5.65
C PHE A 109 6.95 -5.96 4.25
N HIS A 110 7.08 -4.74 3.74
CA HIS A 110 7.66 -4.36 2.46
C HIS A 110 9.14 -3.96 2.56
N GLY A 111 9.68 -3.44 1.46
CA GLY A 111 11.06 -2.95 1.33
C GLY A 111 11.92 -3.85 0.45
N ASN A 112 12.85 -3.24 -0.31
CA ASN A 112 13.74 -3.94 -1.24
C ASN A 112 15.15 -4.18 -0.68
N ASN A 113 15.39 -3.83 0.57
CA ASN A 113 16.68 -4.02 1.25
C ASN A 113 16.48 -4.29 2.75
N LYS A 114 15.62 -5.26 3.07
CA LYS A 114 15.39 -5.66 4.45
C LYS A 114 16.66 -6.30 5.04
N SER A 115 17.12 -5.79 6.18
CA SER A 115 18.22 -6.38 6.93
C SER A 115 17.78 -7.69 7.60
N VAL A 116 18.76 -8.52 7.97
CA VAL A 116 18.52 -9.76 8.73
C VAL A 116 17.76 -9.48 10.03
N GLU A 117 18.09 -8.37 10.72
CA GLU A 117 17.45 -8.01 11.97
C GLU A 117 15.99 -7.55 11.78
N GLU A 118 15.72 -6.82 10.71
CA GLU A 118 14.34 -6.43 10.36
C GLU A 118 13.49 -7.65 9.99
N LEU A 119 14.04 -8.59 9.23
CA LEU A 119 13.37 -9.86 8.92
C LEU A 119 13.10 -10.68 10.18
N ARG A 120 14.10 -10.79 11.08
CA ARG A 120 13.95 -11.45 12.39
C ARG A 120 12.83 -10.82 13.21
N THR A 121 12.79 -9.50 13.27
CA THR A 121 11.76 -8.74 13.99
C THR A 121 10.39 -8.99 13.39
N ALA A 122 10.25 -8.93 12.06
CA ALA A 122 8.98 -9.16 11.36
C ALA A 122 8.46 -10.59 11.58
N ILE A 123 9.32 -11.59 11.48
CA ILE A 123 8.97 -13.00 11.73
C ILE A 123 8.53 -13.19 13.18
N THR A 124 9.27 -12.63 14.13
CA THR A 124 8.96 -12.73 15.57
C THR A 124 7.65 -12.03 15.92
N ALA A 125 7.39 -10.86 15.30
CA ALA A 125 6.13 -10.13 15.46
C ALA A 125 4.96 -10.81 14.74
N ARG A 126 5.20 -11.87 13.95
CA ARG A 126 4.19 -12.58 13.16
C ARG A 126 3.42 -11.65 12.24
N VAL A 127 4.16 -10.85 11.45
CA VAL A 127 3.50 -10.02 10.45
C VAL A 127 2.63 -10.87 9.52
N GLN A 128 1.57 -10.29 8.98
CA GLN A 128 0.62 -11.03 8.13
C GLN A 128 1.32 -11.76 6.98
N HIS A 129 2.21 -11.07 6.29
CA HIS A 129 3.19 -11.65 5.37
C HIS A 129 4.34 -10.67 5.11
N ILE A 130 5.43 -11.21 4.59
CA ILE A 130 6.58 -10.44 4.10
C ILE A 130 6.49 -10.41 2.58
N VAL A 131 6.58 -9.23 1.98
CA VAL A 131 6.68 -9.07 0.53
C VAL A 131 8.16 -9.15 0.16
N VAL A 132 8.56 -10.31 -0.36
CA VAL A 132 9.95 -10.61 -0.73
C VAL A 132 10.29 -9.98 -2.07
N ASP A 133 11.39 -9.27 -2.12
CA ASP A 133 11.79 -8.42 -3.24
C ASP A 133 12.97 -9.00 -4.06
N SER A 134 13.72 -9.97 -3.52
CA SER A 134 14.91 -10.51 -4.17
C SER A 134 15.27 -11.94 -3.73
N PHE A 135 16.13 -12.60 -4.51
CA PHE A 135 16.68 -13.91 -4.14
C PHE A 135 17.56 -13.85 -2.87
N ASP A 136 18.32 -12.77 -2.69
CA ASP A 136 19.13 -12.53 -1.51
C ASP A 136 18.26 -12.43 -0.24
N GLU A 137 17.07 -11.87 -0.34
CA GLU A 137 16.12 -11.85 0.77
C GLU A 137 15.57 -13.24 1.10
N LEU A 138 15.31 -14.10 0.09
CA LEU A 138 14.98 -15.50 0.32
C LEU A 138 16.11 -16.22 1.04
N ASP A 139 17.38 -16.01 0.63
CA ASP A 139 18.57 -16.59 1.30
C ASP A 139 18.63 -16.19 2.79
N ARG A 140 18.34 -14.92 3.09
CA ARG A 140 18.29 -14.42 4.48
C ARG A 140 17.18 -15.10 5.30
N ILE A 141 15.98 -15.25 4.72
CA ILE A 141 14.84 -15.91 5.40
C ILE A 141 15.17 -17.40 5.63
N GLU A 142 15.75 -18.10 4.65
CA GLU A 142 16.17 -19.49 4.79
C GLU A 142 17.23 -19.66 5.90
N THR A 143 18.18 -18.73 5.99
CA THR A 143 19.17 -18.68 7.06
C THR A 143 18.51 -18.52 8.44
N LEU A 144 17.58 -17.57 8.56
CA LEU A 144 16.84 -17.34 9.81
C LEU A 144 15.99 -18.56 10.21
N HIS A 145 15.41 -19.24 9.22
CA HIS A 145 14.68 -20.48 9.48
C HIS A 145 15.59 -21.61 9.99
N ALA A 146 16.78 -21.75 9.39
CA ALA A 146 17.80 -22.72 9.85
C ALA A 146 18.29 -22.39 11.28
N GLU A 147 18.24 -21.14 11.71
CA GLU A 147 18.51 -20.73 13.10
C GLU A 147 17.34 -21.02 14.06
N GLY A 148 16.21 -21.53 13.56
CA GLY A 148 15.07 -21.96 14.37
C GLY A 148 13.87 -21.00 14.38
N LEU A 149 13.85 -19.95 13.54
CA LEU A 149 12.67 -19.12 13.41
C LEU A 149 11.56 -19.86 12.60
N PRO A 150 10.28 -19.59 12.90
CA PRO A 150 9.19 -20.17 12.11
C PRO A 150 9.24 -19.68 10.66
N ALA A 151 8.77 -20.49 9.74
CA ALA A 151 8.58 -20.10 8.34
C ALA A 151 7.54 -18.97 8.25
N PRO A 152 7.88 -17.77 7.74
CA PRO A 152 6.94 -16.71 7.54
C PRO A 152 6.05 -16.96 6.33
N ARG A 153 4.85 -16.40 6.34
CA ARG A 153 4.04 -16.24 5.14
C ARG A 153 4.68 -15.19 4.25
N VAL A 154 4.79 -15.46 2.95
CA VAL A 154 5.42 -14.54 2.01
C VAL A 154 4.58 -14.33 0.76
N GLN A 155 4.63 -13.13 0.21
CA GLN A 155 4.28 -12.83 -1.17
C GLN A 155 5.55 -12.45 -1.93
N LEU A 156 5.63 -12.80 -3.20
CA LEU A 156 6.75 -12.39 -4.04
C LEU A 156 6.36 -11.14 -4.82
N ARG A 157 7.19 -10.10 -4.74
CA ARG A 157 6.99 -8.90 -5.54
C ARG A 157 7.42 -9.16 -6.98
N ILE A 158 6.48 -9.02 -7.90
CA ILE A 158 6.69 -9.23 -9.33
C ILE A 158 6.74 -7.87 -10.03
N THR A 159 7.71 -7.70 -10.93
CA THR A 159 7.77 -6.59 -11.86
C THR A 159 7.17 -7.06 -13.19
N PRO A 160 5.96 -6.60 -13.55
CA PRO A 160 5.22 -7.13 -14.69
C PRO A 160 5.73 -6.66 -16.06
N GLY A 161 6.67 -5.70 -16.11
CA GLY A 161 7.22 -5.17 -17.36
C GLY A 161 6.25 -4.26 -18.13
N VAL A 162 5.29 -3.65 -17.46
CA VAL A 162 4.28 -2.78 -18.08
C VAL A 162 4.70 -1.32 -17.96
N HIS A 163 4.65 -0.60 -19.08
CA HIS A 163 4.84 0.85 -19.08
C HIS A 163 3.56 1.56 -18.61
N VAL A 164 3.72 2.43 -17.62
CA VAL A 164 2.65 3.28 -17.10
C VAL A 164 3.03 4.73 -17.33
N ASP A 165 2.11 5.53 -17.88
CA ASP A 165 2.29 6.97 -18.04
C ASP A 165 2.33 7.65 -16.66
N THR A 166 3.51 7.72 -16.09
CA THR A 166 3.83 8.40 -14.84
C THR A 166 5.24 8.99 -14.95
N HIS A 167 5.63 9.83 -14.00
CA HIS A 167 7.00 10.37 -13.98
C HIS A 167 8.02 9.22 -13.89
N ASP A 168 9.06 9.23 -14.72
CA ASP A 168 10.09 8.16 -14.79
C ASP A 168 10.66 7.76 -13.43
N TYR A 169 10.82 8.72 -12.51
CA TYR A 169 11.32 8.48 -11.14
C TYR A 169 10.35 7.72 -10.22
N VAL A 170 9.08 7.60 -10.57
CA VAL A 170 8.05 6.93 -9.75
C VAL A 170 7.44 5.70 -10.42
N ALA A 171 7.88 5.37 -11.64
CA ALA A 171 7.53 4.15 -12.33
C ALA A 171 8.27 2.96 -11.71
N THR A 172 7.54 1.94 -11.24
CA THR A 172 8.12 0.77 -10.56
C THR A 172 7.75 -0.56 -11.22
N GLY A 173 6.93 -0.53 -12.25
CA GLY A 173 6.50 -1.71 -13.01
C GLY A 173 7.32 -2.00 -14.27
N GLN A 174 8.38 -1.23 -14.55
CA GLN A 174 9.21 -1.37 -15.75
C GLN A 174 10.31 -2.43 -15.56
N ASP A 175 10.79 -3.00 -16.65
CA ASP A 175 11.77 -4.09 -16.65
C ASP A 175 13.11 -3.77 -15.97
N ASP A 176 13.53 -2.51 -15.95
CA ASP A 176 14.76 -2.02 -15.30
C ASP A 176 14.54 -1.54 -13.87
N SER A 177 13.39 -1.83 -13.27
CA SER A 177 13.07 -1.47 -11.90
C SER A 177 14.02 -2.16 -10.91
N LYS A 178 14.46 -1.41 -9.89
CA LYS A 178 15.23 -1.94 -8.75
C LYS A 178 14.40 -2.81 -7.79
N PHE A 179 13.14 -3.05 -8.10
CA PHE A 179 12.20 -3.76 -7.25
C PHE A 179 11.73 -5.06 -7.88
N GLY A 180 11.64 -6.09 -7.04
CA GLY A 180 10.96 -7.32 -7.36
C GLY A 180 11.65 -8.23 -8.37
N PHE A 181 10.97 -9.34 -8.65
CA PHE A 181 11.39 -10.33 -9.62
C PHE A 181 10.79 -10.00 -11.00
N ASN A 182 11.64 -9.79 -11.98
CA ASN A 182 11.21 -9.46 -13.33
C ASN A 182 10.51 -10.66 -14.00
N LEU A 183 9.33 -10.42 -14.57
CA LEU A 183 8.55 -11.46 -15.23
C LEU A 183 9.16 -11.84 -16.58
N ASN A 184 9.61 -10.85 -17.37
CA ASN A 184 10.06 -11.05 -18.77
C ASN A 184 11.38 -11.81 -18.86
N ASN A 185 12.28 -11.69 -17.89
CA ASN A 185 13.55 -12.42 -17.87
C ASN A 185 13.46 -13.79 -17.17
N GLY A 186 12.27 -14.17 -16.67
CA GLY A 186 12.01 -15.43 -16.00
C GLY A 186 12.34 -15.49 -14.51
N ASP A 187 12.81 -14.40 -13.90
CA ASP A 187 13.12 -14.36 -12.46
C ASP A 187 11.87 -14.60 -11.61
N ALA A 188 10.72 -14.07 -12.00
CA ALA A 188 9.46 -14.29 -11.31
C ALA A 188 9.12 -15.79 -11.17
N MET A 189 9.19 -16.53 -12.26
CA MET A 189 8.90 -17.98 -12.23
C MET A 189 9.94 -18.77 -11.45
N ARG A 190 11.24 -18.41 -11.53
CA ARG A 190 12.28 -19.04 -10.72
C ARG A 190 12.06 -18.80 -9.22
N ALA A 191 11.69 -17.59 -8.83
CA ALA A 191 11.40 -17.24 -7.45
C ALA A 191 10.17 -17.98 -6.91
N ILE A 192 9.09 -18.08 -7.72
CA ILE A 192 7.89 -18.83 -7.37
C ILE A 192 8.22 -20.31 -7.14
N GLN A 193 8.94 -20.94 -8.09
CA GLN A 193 9.34 -22.35 -7.98
C GLN A 193 10.24 -22.60 -6.75
N ARG A 194 11.19 -21.70 -6.48
CA ARG A 194 12.05 -21.79 -5.29
C ARG A 194 11.23 -21.69 -4.00
N ALA A 195 10.35 -20.69 -3.89
CA ALA A 195 9.54 -20.48 -2.70
C ALA A 195 8.54 -21.63 -2.46
N GLN A 196 7.97 -22.21 -3.52
CA GLN A 196 7.10 -23.39 -3.44
C GLN A 196 7.83 -24.65 -2.99
N ALA A 197 9.11 -24.79 -3.33
CA ALA A 197 9.94 -25.93 -2.94
C ALA A 197 10.58 -25.75 -1.55
N SER A 198 10.62 -24.55 -1.00
CA SER A 198 11.26 -24.22 0.27
C SER A 198 10.35 -24.54 1.46
N THR A 199 10.91 -25.14 2.52
CA THR A 199 10.23 -25.30 3.81
C THR A 199 10.42 -24.09 4.73
N ALA A 200 11.26 -23.14 4.34
CA ALA A 200 11.59 -21.97 5.13
C ALA A 200 10.59 -20.80 4.94
N VAL A 201 9.68 -20.91 3.98
CA VAL A 201 8.63 -19.92 3.72
C VAL A 201 7.29 -20.59 3.41
N GLU A 202 6.19 -19.94 3.73
CA GLU A 202 4.86 -20.26 3.22
C GLU A 202 4.52 -19.29 2.11
N LEU A 203 4.66 -19.70 0.84
CA LEU A 203 4.29 -18.85 -0.29
C LEU A 203 2.77 -18.74 -0.38
N VAL A 204 2.23 -17.57 -0.05
CA VAL A 204 0.78 -17.32 -0.04
C VAL A 204 0.29 -16.49 -1.23
N GLY A 205 1.17 -15.83 -1.96
CA GLY A 205 0.72 -14.98 -3.05
C GLY A 205 1.83 -14.29 -3.83
N ILE A 206 1.38 -13.47 -4.76
CA ILE A 206 2.21 -12.56 -5.52
C ILE A 206 1.72 -11.13 -5.34
N HIS A 207 2.63 -10.19 -5.47
CA HIS A 207 2.42 -8.76 -5.31
C HIS A 207 2.96 -8.01 -6.53
N CYS A 208 2.34 -6.91 -6.92
CA CYS A 208 2.95 -5.92 -7.80
C CYS A 208 2.68 -4.50 -7.31
N HIS A 209 3.51 -3.57 -7.76
CA HIS A 209 3.28 -2.13 -7.60
C HIS A 209 3.76 -1.42 -8.86
N ILE A 210 2.87 -0.75 -9.56
CA ILE A 210 3.12 -0.22 -10.90
C ILE A 210 3.65 1.20 -10.93
N GLY A 211 3.43 1.97 -9.86
CA GLY A 211 3.87 3.36 -9.80
C GLY A 211 3.13 4.17 -8.74
N SER A 212 3.43 5.46 -8.69
CA SER A 212 2.83 6.40 -7.72
C SER A 212 2.22 7.59 -8.45
N ASN A 213 1.16 8.17 -7.88
CA ASN A 213 0.41 9.30 -8.41
C ASN A 213 -0.15 9.07 -9.83
N VAL A 214 -0.72 7.89 -10.03
CA VAL A 214 -1.33 7.50 -11.31
C VAL A 214 -2.71 8.15 -11.42
N LEU A 215 -2.86 9.09 -12.35
CA LEU A 215 -4.10 9.84 -12.57
C LEU A 215 -5.04 9.19 -13.59
N SER A 216 -4.58 8.15 -14.29
CA SER A 216 -5.40 7.38 -15.24
C SER A 216 -5.68 5.99 -14.72
N VAL A 217 -6.94 5.67 -14.44
CA VAL A 217 -7.32 4.33 -14.00
C VAL A 217 -7.11 3.25 -15.09
N ALA A 218 -7.01 3.64 -16.37
CA ALA A 218 -6.72 2.71 -17.46
C ALA A 218 -5.35 2.02 -17.29
N ASN A 219 -4.35 2.75 -16.78
CA ASN A 219 -3.00 2.20 -16.58
C ASN A 219 -2.97 1.05 -15.55
N PHE A 220 -3.93 1.01 -14.62
CA PHE A 220 -4.06 -0.10 -13.69
C PHE A 220 -4.59 -1.38 -14.39
N ALA A 221 -5.45 -1.24 -15.41
CA ALA A 221 -6.06 -2.39 -16.07
C ALA A 221 -5.01 -3.26 -16.78
N ASP A 222 -4.03 -2.65 -17.46
CA ASP A 222 -3.00 -3.37 -18.20
C ASP A 222 -2.07 -4.17 -17.28
N ALA A 223 -1.60 -3.54 -16.21
CA ALA A 223 -0.78 -4.21 -15.20
C ALA A 223 -1.56 -5.33 -14.48
N CYS A 224 -2.84 -5.09 -14.19
CA CYS A 224 -3.72 -6.10 -13.61
C CYS A 224 -3.91 -7.31 -14.53
N ALA A 225 -4.07 -7.11 -15.84
CA ALA A 225 -4.25 -8.22 -16.79
C ALA A 225 -3.06 -9.19 -16.75
N VAL A 226 -1.83 -8.67 -16.80
CA VAL A 226 -0.60 -9.48 -16.71
C VAL A 226 -0.51 -10.21 -15.37
N MET A 227 -0.81 -9.52 -14.27
CA MET A 227 -0.73 -10.11 -12.93
C MET A 227 -1.82 -11.16 -12.68
N VAL A 228 -3.02 -10.97 -13.21
CA VAL A 228 -4.13 -11.94 -13.11
C VAL A 228 -3.80 -13.21 -13.90
N GLU A 229 -3.27 -13.08 -15.11
CA GLU A 229 -2.82 -14.23 -15.92
C GLU A 229 -1.77 -15.05 -15.16
N LEU A 230 -0.72 -14.40 -14.66
CA LEU A 230 0.30 -15.07 -13.86
C LEU A 230 -0.31 -15.72 -12.61
N PHE A 231 -1.14 -15.00 -11.86
CA PHE A 231 -1.76 -15.48 -10.62
C PHE A 231 -2.60 -16.73 -10.81
N LEU A 232 -3.39 -16.76 -11.89
CA LEU A 232 -4.20 -17.94 -12.24
C LEU A 232 -3.35 -19.13 -12.66
N SER A 233 -2.16 -18.90 -13.24
CA SER A 233 -1.25 -19.97 -13.66
C SER A 233 -0.52 -20.66 -12.50
N VAL A 234 -0.37 -19.99 -11.34
CA VAL A 234 0.43 -20.49 -10.20
C VAL A 234 -0.40 -20.95 -9.00
N ASP A 235 -1.71 -20.84 -9.08
CA ASP A 235 -2.69 -21.32 -8.08
C ASP A 235 -2.41 -20.92 -6.63
N LEU A 236 -2.05 -19.66 -6.39
CA LEU A 236 -1.84 -19.12 -5.05
C LEU A 236 -3.12 -18.51 -4.46
N PRO A 237 -3.26 -18.42 -3.11
CA PRO A 237 -4.49 -17.91 -2.48
C PRO A 237 -4.63 -16.38 -2.48
N GLU A 238 -3.54 -15.61 -2.63
CA GLU A 238 -3.53 -14.16 -2.43
C GLU A 238 -2.84 -13.41 -3.57
N LEU A 239 -3.46 -12.33 -4.05
CA LEU A 239 -2.90 -11.38 -5.02
C LEU A 239 -2.95 -9.97 -4.44
N THR A 240 -1.82 -9.25 -4.43
CA THR A 240 -1.77 -7.84 -4.08
C THR A 240 -1.43 -6.99 -5.29
N LEU A 241 -2.30 -6.04 -5.63
CA LEU A 241 -2.18 -5.18 -6.82
C LEU A 241 -1.54 -3.82 -6.52
N GLY A 242 -0.99 -3.67 -5.30
CA GLY A 242 -0.34 -2.43 -4.88
C GLY A 242 -1.29 -1.24 -4.75
N GLY A 243 -0.71 -0.06 -4.83
CA GLY A 243 -1.42 1.21 -4.74
C GLY A 243 -1.10 2.11 -5.93
N GLY A 244 -0.95 3.41 -5.64
CA GLY A 244 -0.54 4.38 -6.62
C GLY A 244 -1.65 5.30 -7.11
N LEU A 245 -2.89 5.15 -6.63
CA LEU A 245 -3.98 6.08 -6.95
C LEU A 245 -3.55 7.52 -6.68
N GLY A 246 -3.63 8.37 -7.70
CA GLY A 246 -3.22 9.76 -7.65
C GLY A 246 -4.26 10.65 -6.97
N VAL A 247 -3.80 11.82 -6.55
CA VAL A 247 -4.64 12.90 -6.01
C VAL A 247 -4.30 14.22 -6.71
N ALA A 248 -5.25 15.14 -6.75
CA ALA A 248 -5.00 16.48 -7.25
C ALA A 248 -4.16 17.27 -6.24
N TYR A 249 -3.18 18.05 -6.74
CA TYR A 249 -2.32 18.94 -5.95
C TYR A 249 -2.51 20.42 -6.28
N THR A 250 -3.04 20.71 -7.45
CA THR A 250 -3.19 22.07 -7.94
C THR A 250 -4.63 22.33 -8.41
N ASN A 251 -5.02 23.62 -8.42
CA ASN A 251 -6.33 24.03 -8.93
C ASN A 251 -6.50 23.57 -10.39
N GLY A 252 -7.63 22.94 -10.67
CA GLY A 252 -7.98 22.46 -12.00
C GLY A 252 -7.43 21.09 -12.38
N GLU A 253 -6.61 20.44 -11.53
CA GLU A 253 -6.30 19.02 -11.68
C GLU A 253 -7.51 18.18 -11.29
N THR A 254 -7.65 17.03 -11.94
CA THR A 254 -8.65 16.02 -11.59
C THR A 254 -7.97 14.71 -11.27
N ALA A 255 -8.41 14.05 -10.22
CA ALA A 255 -7.94 12.74 -9.84
C ALA A 255 -9.11 11.74 -9.80
N PRO A 256 -8.89 10.47 -10.14
CA PRO A 256 -9.92 9.45 -10.02
C PRO A 256 -10.28 9.20 -8.56
N SER A 257 -11.54 8.90 -8.32
CA SER A 257 -12.04 8.54 -7.00
C SER A 257 -11.64 7.11 -6.61
N MET A 258 -11.72 6.81 -5.32
CA MET A 258 -11.52 5.46 -4.79
C MET A 258 -12.50 4.45 -5.42
N SER A 259 -13.74 4.84 -5.69
CA SER A 259 -14.75 3.99 -6.32
C SER A 259 -14.46 3.71 -7.79
N GLU A 260 -14.04 4.70 -8.57
CA GLU A 260 -13.64 4.50 -9.97
C GLU A 260 -12.46 3.55 -10.08
N TRP A 261 -11.47 3.70 -9.21
CA TRP A 261 -10.34 2.77 -9.13
C TRP A 261 -10.78 1.35 -8.76
N ALA A 262 -11.64 1.22 -7.76
CA ALA A 262 -12.18 -0.07 -7.36
C ALA A 262 -12.96 -0.75 -8.48
N ASP A 263 -13.75 -0.02 -9.25
CA ASP A 263 -14.53 -0.56 -10.36
C ASP A 263 -13.62 -1.09 -11.49
N VAL A 264 -12.51 -0.40 -11.77
CA VAL A 264 -11.52 -0.88 -12.76
C VAL A 264 -10.85 -2.16 -12.26
N LEU A 265 -10.37 -2.17 -11.01
CA LEU A 265 -9.71 -3.35 -10.45
C LEU A 265 -10.65 -4.55 -10.32
N LYS A 266 -11.90 -4.37 -9.90
CA LYS A 266 -12.91 -5.44 -9.83
C LYS A 266 -13.20 -6.05 -11.21
N ARG A 267 -13.29 -5.22 -12.25
CA ARG A 267 -13.45 -5.72 -13.63
C ARG A 267 -12.22 -6.51 -14.07
N ALA A 268 -11.01 -5.98 -13.84
CA ALA A 268 -9.76 -6.63 -14.23
C ALA A 268 -9.54 -7.97 -13.49
N THR A 269 -10.03 -8.09 -12.25
CA THR A 269 -9.87 -9.29 -11.42
C THR A 269 -11.08 -10.22 -11.46
N SER A 270 -12.06 -9.97 -12.32
CA SER A 270 -13.33 -10.74 -12.37
C SER A 270 -13.17 -12.23 -12.68
N ALA A 271 -12.06 -12.63 -13.30
CA ALA A 271 -11.72 -14.03 -13.57
C ALA A 271 -11.14 -14.77 -12.34
N ILE A 272 -10.78 -14.04 -11.27
CA ILE A 272 -10.24 -14.66 -10.06
C ILE A 272 -11.37 -15.29 -9.25
N PRO A 273 -11.26 -16.58 -8.86
CA PRO A 273 -12.25 -17.24 -8.02
C PRO A 273 -12.49 -16.51 -6.69
N SER A 274 -13.73 -16.47 -6.23
CA SER A 274 -14.17 -15.69 -5.06
C SER A 274 -13.54 -16.11 -3.72
N GLU A 275 -13.05 -17.34 -3.61
CA GLU A 275 -12.32 -17.85 -2.45
C GLU A 275 -10.90 -17.29 -2.34
N LYS A 276 -10.34 -16.78 -3.42
CA LYS A 276 -9.02 -16.12 -3.44
C LYS A 276 -9.12 -14.67 -2.97
N LYS A 277 -8.03 -14.17 -2.44
CA LYS A 277 -7.99 -12.82 -1.87
C LYS A 277 -7.25 -11.87 -2.78
N VAL A 278 -7.88 -10.74 -3.09
CA VAL A 278 -7.24 -9.62 -3.76
C VAL A 278 -7.10 -8.46 -2.78
N PHE A 279 -5.90 -7.89 -2.67
CA PHE A 279 -5.57 -6.75 -1.81
C PHE A 279 -5.15 -5.55 -2.65
N VAL A 280 -5.33 -4.36 -2.07
CA VAL A 280 -4.87 -3.07 -2.61
C VAL A 280 -4.14 -2.26 -1.54
N GLU A 281 -3.25 -1.36 -1.98
CA GLU A 281 -2.35 -0.62 -1.09
C GLU A 281 -2.44 0.91 -1.29
N PRO A 282 -3.60 1.54 -1.04
CA PRO A 282 -3.69 2.99 -1.09
C PRO A 282 -2.80 3.62 -0.01
N GLY A 283 -2.18 4.72 -0.34
CA GLY A 283 -1.40 5.54 0.61
C GLY A 283 -1.77 6.99 0.46
N ARG A 284 -1.34 7.61 -0.63
CA ARG A 284 -1.56 9.02 -0.94
C ARG A 284 -3.03 9.44 -0.94
N SER A 285 -3.94 8.55 -1.32
CA SER A 285 -5.38 8.78 -1.42
C SER A 285 -6.15 8.52 -0.12
N ILE A 286 -5.46 8.13 0.95
CA ILE A 286 -5.98 8.08 2.31
C ILE A 286 -5.56 9.36 3.06
#